data_5b71f5b21eed0e98c72085d571525bd8
#
_entry.id   5b71f5b21eed0e98c72085d571525bd8
#
_cell.length_a   1.000
_cell.length_b   1.000
_cell.length_c   1.000
_cell.angle_alpha   90.00
_cell.angle_beta   90.00
_cell.angle_gamma   90.00
#
_symmetry.space_group_name_H-M   'P 1'
#
loop_
_entity.id
_entity.type
_entity.pdbx_description
1 polymer ?
#
loop_
_entity_poly.entity_id
_entity_poly.type
_entity_poly.pdbx_seq_one_letter_code
_entity_poly.pdbx_strand_id
1 'polypeptide(L)'
;LLSAPIGSGHKLAAQALEQSFALADNVQVVHGSIFDFFPGSIGNAFLRFYLWVLSYCPWLYELAYKWGNRQSGSLWLRNFINGTLASLAQDFIVRTNPDAVIATHATPAGIMAIYKKKFKPDLLLGAVVTDYTVHKWWLCEGVDVYFAASENLRAQFDGIDAEVLPTGIPVRRQFYQAYDRQELRRKFNWSEQDIVCLLMGGGEGLLPMESIVKAFHGYLPQRLKIIAVAGHNE
;
A
#
# COMPACT_ATOMS: atom_id res chain seq x y z
N LEU A 1 3.63 12.48 1.50
CA LEU A 1 3.32 11.08 1.19
C LEU A 1 1.84 10.83 1.43
N LEU A 2 1.14 10.28 0.43
CA LEU A 2 -0.28 9.95 0.55
C LEU A 2 -0.47 8.44 0.49
N SER A 3 -1.10 7.88 1.50
CA SER A 3 -1.44 6.46 1.56
C SER A 3 -2.94 6.26 1.77
N ALA A 4 -3.38 5.01 1.68
CA ALA A 4 -4.69 4.61 2.17
C ALA A 4 -4.50 3.76 3.42
N PRO A 5 -5.33 3.88 4.45
CA PRO A 5 -5.25 3.07 5.67
C PRO A 5 -5.72 1.63 5.46
N ILE A 6 -5.72 1.18 4.22
CA ILE A 6 -6.23 -0.10 3.76
C ILE A 6 -5.05 -1.00 3.45
N GLY A 7 -4.89 -2.04 4.25
CA GLY A 7 -3.74 -2.94 4.14
C GLY A 7 -2.45 -2.35 4.70
N SER A 8 -1.65 -3.18 5.33
CA SER A 8 -0.37 -2.74 5.92
C SER A 8 0.69 -2.40 4.85
N GLY A 9 0.62 -3.01 3.65
CA GLY A 9 1.63 -2.86 2.62
C GLY A 9 1.83 -1.42 2.15
N HIS A 10 0.75 -0.72 1.82
CA HIS A 10 0.82 0.67 1.35
C HIS A 10 1.37 1.63 2.43
N LYS A 11 0.94 1.44 3.68
CA LYS A 11 1.44 2.20 4.83
C LYS A 11 2.92 1.94 5.09
N LEU A 12 3.35 0.66 5.02
CA LEU A 12 4.74 0.28 5.22
C LEU A 12 5.65 0.80 4.10
N ALA A 13 5.18 0.83 2.86
CA ALA A 13 5.89 1.45 1.75
C ALA A 13 6.06 2.96 1.96
N ALA A 14 5.01 3.66 2.40
CA ALA A 14 5.10 5.09 2.75
C ALA A 14 6.10 5.34 3.90
N GLN A 15 6.09 4.52 4.95
CA GLN A 15 7.05 4.60 6.05
C GLN A 15 8.49 4.32 5.59
N ALA A 16 8.69 3.40 4.65
CA ALA A 16 10.00 3.13 4.09
C ALA A 16 10.56 4.33 3.31
N LEU A 17 9.71 5.01 2.54
CA LEU A 17 10.06 6.25 1.86
C LEU A 17 10.40 7.37 2.86
N GLU A 18 9.59 7.55 3.90
CA GLU A 18 9.88 8.51 4.96
C GLU A 18 11.25 8.28 5.60
N GLN A 19 11.56 7.02 5.98
CA GLN A 19 12.88 6.67 6.51
C GLN A 19 14.03 6.98 5.56
N SER A 20 13.79 6.89 4.26
CA SER A 20 14.78 7.23 3.24
C SER A 20 14.92 8.73 3.08
N PHE A 21 13.82 9.47 3.04
CA PHE A 21 13.83 10.93 2.95
C PHE A 21 14.40 11.60 4.21
N ALA A 22 14.24 11.01 5.38
CA ALA A 22 14.84 11.50 6.62
C ALA A 22 16.38 11.52 6.61
N LEU A 23 17.02 10.89 5.62
CA LEU A 23 18.47 10.94 5.41
C LEU A 23 18.91 12.09 4.50
N ALA A 24 17.97 12.72 3.81
CA ALA A 24 18.26 13.87 2.95
C ALA A 24 18.10 15.17 3.75
N ASP A 25 19.15 15.99 3.71
CA ASP A 25 19.09 17.35 4.26
C ASP A 25 18.02 18.15 3.49
N ASN A 26 17.21 18.92 4.07
CA ASN A 26 16.18 19.78 3.44
C ASN A 26 14.92 19.08 2.88
N VAL A 27 14.60 17.88 3.30
CA VAL A 27 13.33 17.24 2.96
C VAL A 27 12.42 17.18 4.19
N GLN A 28 11.27 17.82 4.11
CA GLN A 28 10.20 17.70 5.10
C GLN A 28 9.13 16.76 4.56
N VAL A 29 8.86 15.68 5.30
CA VAL A 29 7.84 14.69 4.93
C VAL A 29 6.56 14.94 5.73
N VAL A 30 5.45 15.10 5.02
CA VAL A 30 4.10 15.13 5.59
C VAL A 30 3.35 13.89 5.15
N HIS A 31 2.80 13.14 6.11
CA HIS A 31 1.92 12.02 5.83
C HIS A 31 0.47 12.48 5.78
N GLY A 32 -0.25 11.96 4.77
CA GLY A 32 -1.68 12.15 4.64
C GLY A 32 -2.37 10.88 4.16
N SER A 33 -3.65 10.82 4.44
CA SER A 33 -4.59 9.81 3.99
C SER A 33 -5.72 10.47 3.23
N ILE A 34 -6.41 9.73 2.37
CA ILE A 34 -7.62 10.22 1.69
C ILE A 34 -8.70 10.70 2.69
N PHE A 35 -8.67 10.21 3.93
CA PHE A 35 -9.62 10.60 4.97
C PHE A 35 -9.31 11.96 5.58
N ASP A 36 -8.07 12.44 5.44
CA ASP A 36 -7.66 13.78 5.90
C ASP A 36 -8.17 14.89 4.97
N PHE A 37 -8.72 14.52 3.80
CA PHE A 37 -9.37 15.46 2.89
C PHE A 37 -10.76 15.87 3.36
N PHE A 38 -11.36 15.09 4.27
CA PHE A 38 -12.68 15.39 4.79
C PHE A 38 -12.61 16.33 5.99
N PRO A 39 -13.54 17.28 6.11
CA PRO A 39 -13.57 18.19 7.26
C PRO A 39 -13.96 17.47 8.56
N GLY A 40 -13.26 17.78 9.64
CA GLY A 40 -13.60 17.37 11.00
C GLY A 40 -13.63 15.83 11.21
N SER A 41 -14.70 15.33 11.82
CA SER A 41 -14.86 13.91 12.15
C SER A 41 -15.41 13.04 11.01
N ILE A 42 -15.80 13.65 9.89
CA ILE A 42 -16.43 12.93 8.75
C ILE A 42 -15.48 11.90 8.18
N GLY A 43 -14.19 12.24 8.00
CA GLY A 43 -13.18 11.32 7.52
C GLY A 43 -13.05 10.07 8.40
N ASN A 44 -13.06 10.26 9.72
CA ASN A 44 -13.00 9.16 10.68
C ASN A 44 -14.27 8.27 10.64
N ALA A 45 -15.45 8.88 10.46
CA ALA A 45 -16.70 8.12 10.32
C ALA A 45 -16.68 7.28 9.03
N PHE A 46 -16.19 7.86 7.93
CA PHE A 46 -16.05 7.15 6.65
C PHE A 46 -15.04 6.01 6.74
N LEU A 47 -13.92 6.22 7.40
CA LEU A 47 -12.92 5.18 7.66
C LEU A 47 -13.53 4.02 8.46
N ARG A 48 -14.25 4.31 9.55
CA ARG A 48 -14.92 3.29 10.36
C ARG A 48 -15.94 2.49 9.57
N PHE A 49 -16.76 3.17 8.76
CA PHE A 49 -17.73 2.50 7.89
C PHE A 49 -17.02 1.59 6.87
N TYR A 50 -15.98 2.09 6.25
CA TYR A 50 -15.18 1.31 5.30
C TYR A 50 -14.57 0.06 5.95
N LEU A 51 -13.93 0.21 7.11
CA LEU A 51 -13.36 -0.93 7.86
C LEU A 51 -14.45 -1.91 8.30
N TRP A 52 -15.63 -1.42 8.67
CA TRP A 52 -16.77 -2.26 8.97
C TRP A 52 -17.21 -3.09 7.76
N VAL A 53 -17.31 -2.48 6.57
CA VAL A 53 -17.64 -3.21 5.33
C VAL A 53 -16.60 -4.29 5.05
N LEU A 54 -15.31 -4.01 5.18
CA LEU A 54 -14.25 -5.00 4.97
C LEU A 54 -14.33 -6.16 5.96
N SER A 55 -14.67 -5.89 7.21
CA SER A 55 -14.71 -6.92 8.27
C SER A 55 -15.95 -7.81 8.18
N TYR A 56 -17.11 -7.22 7.85
CA TYR A 56 -18.40 -7.94 7.90
C TYR A 56 -18.98 -8.29 6.53
N CYS A 57 -18.56 -7.59 5.46
CA CYS A 57 -19.07 -7.78 4.11
C CYS A 57 -17.90 -7.90 3.07
N PRO A 58 -16.89 -8.75 3.28
CA PRO A 58 -15.72 -8.84 2.39
C PRO A 58 -16.11 -9.19 0.95
N TRP A 59 -17.20 -9.93 0.75
CA TRP A 59 -17.74 -10.25 -0.57
C TRP A 59 -18.17 -9.01 -1.36
N LEU A 60 -18.65 -7.96 -0.68
CA LEU A 60 -19.05 -6.72 -1.32
C LEU A 60 -17.80 -5.98 -1.86
N TYR A 61 -16.72 -5.99 -1.10
CA TYR A 61 -15.44 -5.44 -1.53
C TYR A 61 -14.89 -6.22 -2.74
N GLU A 62 -14.92 -7.54 -2.68
CA GLU A 62 -14.46 -8.40 -3.78
C GLU A 62 -15.28 -8.17 -5.06
N LEU A 63 -16.59 -8.04 -4.93
CA LEU A 63 -17.49 -7.72 -6.05
C LEU A 63 -17.16 -6.35 -6.66
N ALA A 64 -17.00 -5.32 -5.82
CA ALA A 64 -16.63 -3.98 -6.25
C ALA A 64 -15.25 -3.96 -6.94
N TYR A 65 -14.28 -4.69 -6.40
CA TYR A 65 -12.94 -4.83 -6.96
C TYR A 65 -12.97 -5.53 -8.34
N LYS A 66 -13.65 -6.67 -8.45
CA LYS A 66 -13.82 -7.40 -9.72
C LYS A 66 -14.56 -6.56 -10.76
N TRP A 67 -15.60 -5.86 -10.35
CA TRP A 67 -16.34 -4.96 -11.23
C TRP A 67 -15.46 -3.79 -11.68
N GLY A 68 -14.69 -3.21 -10.75
CA GLY A 68 -13.73 -2.14 -11.03
C GLY A 68 -12.67 -2.51 -12.06
N ASN A 69 -12.24 -3.78 -12.07
CA ASN A 69 -11.19 -4.24 -13.00
C ASN A 69 -11.73 -4.67 -14.37
N ARG A 70 -13.01 -5.02 -14.49
CA ARG A 70 -13.58 -5.62 -15.73
C ARG A 70 -14.21 -4.64 -16.70
N GLN A 71 -14.77 -3.54 -16.22
CA GLN A 71 -15.62 -2.67 -17.08
C GLN A 71 -15.08 -1.26 -17.24
N SER A 72 -15.15 -0.73 -18.48
CA SER A 72 -14.84 0.68 -18.76
C SER A 72 -15.76 1.65 -18.00
N GLY A 73 -17.00 1.25 -17.68
CA GLY A 73 -17.92 2.03 -16.83
C GLY A 73 -17.43 2.25 -15.40
N SER A 74 -16.59 1.35 -14.86
CA SER A 74 -15.98 1.54 -13.55
C SER A 74 -14.97 2.69 -13.52
N LEU A 75 -14.31 2.96 -14.64
CA LEU A 75 -13.38 4.08 -14.76
C LEU A 75 -14.08 5.43 -14.72
N TRP A 76 -15.29 5.53 -15.29
CA TRP A 76 -16.10 6.74 -15.17
C TRP A 76 -16.49 7.01 -13.71
N LEU A 77 -17.00 6.01 -13.00
CA LEU A 77 -17.36 6.14 -11.57
C LEU A 77 -16.13 6.49 -10.73
N ARG A 78 -14.99 5.81 -10.97
CA ARG A 78 -13.71 6.16 -10.34
C ARG A 78 -13.38 7.64 -10.55
N ASN A 79 -13.45 8.11 -11.80
CA ASN A 79 -13.11 9.48 -12.14
C ASN A 79 -14.08 10.49 -11.52
N PHE A 80 -15.35 10.16 -11.42
CA PHE A 80 -16.34 10.98 -10.71
C PHE A 80 -16.04 11.08 -9.22
N ILE A 81 -15.80 9.96 -8.55
CA ILE A 81 -15.45 9.91 -7.13
C ILE A 81 -14.14 10.66 -6.88
N ASN A 82 -13.10 10.35 -7.66
CA ASN A 82 -11.81 11.01 -7.54
C ASN A 82 -11.90 12.52 -7.81
N GLY A 83 -12.76 12.95 -8.73
CA GLY A 83 -13.01 14.36 -9.03
C GLY A 83 -13.63 15.12 -7.85
N THR A 84 -14.56 14.49 -7.15
CA THR A 84 -15.17 15.05 -5.93
C THR A 84 -14.15 15.11 -4.80
N LEU A 85 -13.41 14.02 -4.60
CA LEU A 85 -12.36 13.95 -3.57
C LEU A 85 -11.18 14.89 -3.85
N ALA A 86 -10.85 15.15 -5.12
CA ALA A 86 -9.84 16.13 -5.50
C ALA A 86 -10.22 17.57 -5.08
N SER A 87 -11.49 17.90 -5.12
CA SER A 87 -11.97 19.20 -4.63
C SER A 87 -11.89 19.28 -3.10
N LEU A 88 -12.18 18.19 -2.38
CA LEU A 88 -12.03 18.12 -0.93
C LEU A 88 -10.56 18.14 -0.48
N ALA A 89 -9.65 17.61 -1.31
CA ALA A 89 -8.23 17.64 -1.02
C ALA A 89 -7.61 19.04 -1.04
N GLN A 90 -8.33 20.05 -1.59
CA GLN A 90 -7.81 21.39 -1.80
C GLN A 90 -7.30 22.03 -0.50
N ASP A 91 -8.09 21.98 0.57
CA ASP A 91 -7.72 22.57 1.86
C ASP A 91 -6.48 21.89 2.47
N PHE A 92 -6.39 20.58 2.33
CA PHE A 92 -5.25 19.82 2.80
C PHE A 92 -3.98 20.18 2.03
N ILE A 93 -4.05 20.22 0.69
CA ILE A 93 -2.91 20.52 -0.17
C ILE A 93 -2.48 21.99 -0.04
N VAL A 94 -3.40 22.93 0.10
CA VAL A 94 -3.07 24.35 0.31
C VAL A 94 -2.35 24.53 1.65
N ARG A 95 -2.82 23.89 2.72
CA ARG A 95 -2.17 23.99 4.05
C ARG A 95 -0.80 23.36 4.09
N THR A 96 -0.61 22.22 3.42
CA THR A 96 0.67 21.51 3.41
C THR A 96 1.63 22.04 2.35
N ASN A 97 1.10 22.71 1.34
CA ASN A 97 1.81 23.29 0.19
C ASN A 97 3.00 22.42 -0.31
N PRO A 98 2.76 21.18 -0.71
CA PRO A 98 3.83 20.29 -1.10
C PRO A 98 4.47 20.70 -2.43
N ASP A 99 5.79 20.49 -2.56
CA ASP A 99 6.53 20.56 -3.82
C ASP A 99 6.28 19.33 -4.67
N ALA A 100 6.14 18.17 -4.01
CA ALA A 100 5.84 16.91 -4.65
C ALA A 100 4.89 16.05 -3.80
N VAL A 101 4.07 15.25 -4.47
CA VAL A 101 3.22 14.25 -3.83
C VAL A 101 3.62 12.87 -4.33
N ILE A 102 3.83 11.94 -3.40
CA ILE A 102 4.05 10.53 -3.72
C ILE A 102 2.92 9.72 -3.09
N ALA A 103 2.16 9.04 -3.94
CA ALA A 103 1.06 8.18 -3.53
C ALA A 103 1.49 6.71 -3.51
N THR A 104 1.23 6.00 -2.42
CA THR A 104 1.52 4.56 -2.29
C THR A 104 0.27 3.68 -2.47
N HIS A 105 -0.84 4.26 -2.92
CA HIS A 105 -2.09 3.56 -3.23
C HIS A 105 -2.77 4.20 -4.43
N ALA A 106 -3.49 3.39 -5.22
CA ALA A 106 -4.13 3.82 -6.47
C ALA A 106 -5.16 4.94 -6.28
N THR A 107 -5.93 4.90 -5.18
CA THR A 107 -6.97 5.93 -4.93
C THR A 107 -6.37 7.32 -4.71
N PRO A 108 -5.43 7.55 -3.77
CA PRO A 108 -4.80 8.86 -3.66
C PRO A 108 -4.04 9.27 -4.94
N ALA A 109 -3.42 8.34 -5.67
CA ALA A 109 -2.79 8.65 -6.96
C ALA A 109 -3.81 9.23 -7.95
N GLY A 110 -4.97 8.58 -8.11
CA GLY A 110 -6.03 9.05 -9.00
C GLY A 110 -6.67 10.36 -8.55
N ILE A 111 -6.85 10.58 -7.26
CA ILE A 111 -7.36 11.85 -6.71
C ILE A 111 -6.37 12.99 -7.02
N MET A 112 -5.09 12.76 -6.75
CA MET A 112 -4.06 13.78 -6.95
C MET A 112 -3.77 14.05 -8.43
N ALA A 113 -3.92 13.07 -9.32
CA ALA A 113 -3.85 13.27 -10.76
C ALA A 113 -4.94 14.25 -11.26
N ILE A 114 -6.18 14.10 -10.78
CA ILE A 114 -7.26 15.03 -11.08
C ILE A 114 -7.03 16.40 -10.41
N TYR A 115 -6.55 16.40 -9.14
CA TYR A 115 -6.22 17.63 -8.42
C TYR A 115 -5.18 18.44 -9.19
N LYS A 116 -4.08 17.81 -9.59
CA LYS A 116 -3.00 18.41 -10.38
C LYS A 116 -3.56 19.05 -11.63
N LYS A 117 -4.34 18.31 -12.42
CA LYS A 117 -4.93 18.81 -13.69
C LYS A 117 -5.84 20.04 -13.48
N LYS A 118 -6.57 20.10 -12.36
CA LYS A 118 -7.56 21.15 -12.10
C LYS A 118 -7.00 22.38 -11.41
N PHE A 119 -6.08 22.19 -10.45
CA PHE A 119 -5.74 23.23 -9.47
C PHE A 119 -4.26 23.58 -9.42
N LYS A 120 -3.35 22.61 -9.67
CA LYS A 120 -1.90 22.82 -9.54
C LYS A 120 -1.14 22.02 -10.61
N PRO A 121 -1.14 22.45 -11.91
CA PRO A 121 -0.53 21.67 -13.01
C PRO A 121 0.95 21.34 -12.81
N ASP A 122 1.70 22.20 -12.12
CA ASP A 122 3.14 22.06 -11.88
C ASP A 122 3.48 21.14 -10.68
N LEU A 123 2.48 20.61 -9.98
CA LEU A 123 2.70 19.69 -8.86
C LEU A 123 3.33 18.40 -9.38
N LEU A 124 4.49 18.03 -8.83
CA LEU A 124 5.10 16.74 -9.14
C LEU A 124 4.31 15.62 -8.45
N LEU A 125 3.90 14.63 -9.23
CA LEU A 125 3.12 13.50 -8.75
C LEU A 125 3.78 12.17 -9.10
N GLY A 126 4.26 11.47 -8.08
CA GLY A 126 4.75 10.10 -8.17
C GLY A 126 3.73 9.09 -7.64
N ALA A 127 3.72 7.90 -8.21
CA ALA A 127 2.90 6.78 -7.73
C ALA A 127 3.77 5.52 -7.53
N VAL A 128 3.79 4.99 -6.31
CA VAL A 128 4.50 3.76 -5.97
C VAL A 128 3.53 2.60 -6.02
N VAL A 129 3.66 1.79 -7.05
CA VAL A 129 2.83 0.59 -7.25
C VAL A 129 3.34 -0.52 -6.34
N THR A 130 2.58 -0.85 -5.32
CA THR A 130 2.93 -1.86 -4.32
C THR A 130 2.41 -3.25 -4.66
N ASP A 131 1.87 -3.43 -5.86
CA ASP A 131 1.33 -4.68 -6.37
C ASP A 131 2.28 -5.29 -7.42
N TYR A 132 2.26 -6.62 -7.55
CA TYR A 132 2.97 -7.34 -8.62
C TYR A 132 2.16 -7.47 -9.93
N THR A 133 1.00 -6.79 -9.99
CA THR A 133 0.19 -6.57 -11.19
C THR A 133 -0.37 -5.16 -11.15
N VAL A 134 -0.41 -4.47 -12.30
CA VAL A 134 -0.93 -3.11 -12.34
C VAL A 134 -2.43 -3.15 -12.55
N HIS A 135 -3.18 -2.88 -11.49
CA HIS A 135 -4.62 -2.72 -11.56
C HIS A 135 -4.98 -1.45 -12.34
N LYS A 136 -6.03 -1.46 -13.13
CA LYS A 136 -6.47 -0.30 -13.95
C LYS A 136 -6.65 0.99 -13.17
N TRP A 137 -6.90 0.92 -11.87
CA TRP A 137 -7.04 2.10 -11.03
C TRP A 137 -5.73 2.84 -10.78
N TRP A 138 -4.57 2.16 -10.97
CA TRP A 138 -3.27 2.83 -10.94
C TRP A 138 -3.04 3.72 -12.17
N LEU A 139 -3.62 3.36 -13.32
CA LEU A 139 -3.38 4.02 -14.60
C LEU A 139 -4.17 5.33 -14.66
N CYS A 140 -3.53 6.43 -14.25
CA CYS A 140 -4.13 7.75 -14.15
C CYS A 140 -3.33 8.75 -14.99
N GLU A 141 -4.00 9.47 -15.89
CA GLU A 141 -3.41 10.61 -16.60
C GLU A 141 -3.05 11.72 -15.59
N GLY A 142 -1.83 12.25 -15.69
CA GLY A 142 -1.34 13.31 -14.81
C GLY A 142 -0.43 12.85 -13.68
N VAL A 143 -0.16 11.55 -13.56
CA VAL A 143 1.00 11.04 -12.81
C VAL A 143 2.24 11.24 -13.66
N ASP A 144 3.32 11.82 -13.09
CA ASP A 144 4.55 12.07 -13.81
C ASP A 144 5.46 10.84 -13.83
N VAL A 145 5.49 10.10 -12.69
CA VAL A 145 6.35 8.92 -12.57
C VAL A 145 5.67 7.81 -11.79
N TYR A 146 5.76 6.58 -12.31
CA TYR A 146 5.39 5.35 -11.63
C TYR A 146 6.65 4.61 -11.18
N PHE A 147 6.70 4.26 -9.90
CA PHE A 147 7.70 3.37 -9.34
C PHE A 147 7.11 1.97 -9.29
N ALA A 148 7.56 1.10 -10.19
CA ALA A 148 7.01 -0.24 -10.36
C ALA A 148 7.81 -1.28 -9.56
N ALA A 149 7.13 -2.36 -9.13
CA ALA A 149 7.74 -3.43 -8.34
C ALA A 149 8.82 -4.21 -9.12
N SER A 150 8.73 -4.24 -10.45
CA SER A 150 9.73 -4.92 -11.30
C SER A 150 9.63 -4.45 -12.75
N GLU A 151 10.68 -4.72 -13.56
CA GLU A 151 10.71 -4.42 -15.00
C GLU A 151 9.57 -5.12 -15.76
N ASN A 152 9.16 -6.32 -15.33
CA ASN A 152 8.10 -7.09 -15.99
C ASN A 152 6.74 -6.38 -15.97
N LEU A 153 6.56 -5.36 -15.13
CA LEU A 153 5.33 -4.58 -15.08
C LEU A 153 5.29 -3.44 -16.09
N ARG A 154 6.41 -3.07 -16.70
CA ARG A 154 6.50 -1.91 -17.59
C ARG A 154 5.46 -1.92 -18.71
N ALA A 155 5.26 -3.06 -19.37
CA ALA A 155 4.27 -3.20 -20.44
C ALA A 155 2.80 -3.01 -19.97
N GLN A 156 2.54 -3.08 -18.66
CA GLN A 156 1.19 -2.86 -18.13
C GLN A 156 0.85 -1.37 -17.99
N PHE A 157 1.81 -0.47 -18.26
CA PHE A 157 1.62 0.99 -18.29
C PHE A 157 1.47 1.52 -19.72
N ASP A 158 1.38 0.65 -20.72
CA ASP A 158 1.22 1.08 -22.11
C ASP A 158 0.02 2.01 -22.28
N GLY A 159 0.24 3.10 -23.04
CA GLY A 159 -0.77 4.14 -23.27
C GLY A 159 -0.88 5.20 -22.16
N ILE A 160 -0.04 5.15 -21.13
CA ILE A 160 0.06 6.20 -20.10
C ILE A 160 1.29 7.07 -20.41
N ASP A 161 1.06 8.39 -20.47
CA ASP A 161 2.13 9.39 -20.63
C ASP A 161 2.76 9.69 -19.25
N ALA A 162 3.63 8.78 -18.79
CA ALA A 162 4.38 8.90 -17.56
C ALA A 162 5.66 8.09 -17.63
N GLU A 163 6.68 8.53 -16.91
CA GLU A 163 7.89 7.74 -16.73
C GLU A 163 7.61 6.50 -15.85
N VAL A 164 8.17 5.34 -16.20
CA VAL A 164 8.04 4.11 -15.40
C VAL A 164 9.42 3.64 -14.97
N LEU A 165 9.66 3.65 -13.66
CA LEU A 165 10.92 3.27 -13.03
C LEU A 165 10.74 1.96 -12.24
N PRO A 166 11.41 0.87 -12.63
CA PRO A 166 11.30 -0.43 -11.94
C PRO A 166 12.23 -0.49 -10.71
N THR A 167 11.92 0.30 -9.70
CA THR A 167 12.76 0.45 -8.50
C THR A 167 12.54 -0.62 -7.44
N GLY A 168 11.51 -1.45 -7.59
CA GLY A 168 11.04 -2.32 -6.53
C GLY A 168 10.05 -1.63 -5.58
N ILE A 169 9.44 -2.41 -4.70
CA ILE A 169 8.57 -1.89 -3.63
C ILE A 169 9.46 -1.37 -2.49
N PRO A 170 9.25 -0.15 -1.97
CA PRO A 170 10.02 0.38 -0.85
C PRO A 170 9.94 -0.51 0.39
N VAL A 171 11.09 -0.83 0.95
CA VAL A 171 11.23 -1.68 2.15
C VAL A 171 11.93 -0.92 3.25
N ARG A 172 11.48 -1.08 4.49
CA ARG A 172 12.06 -0.39 5.65
C ARG A 172 13.51 -0.79 5.87
N ARG A 173 14.34 0.14 6.35
CA ARG A 173 15.79 -0.01 6.52
C ARG A 173 16.21 -1.25 7.30
N GLN A 174 15.41 -1.69 8.28
CA GLN A 174 15.72 -2.88 9.05
C GLN A 174 15.82 -4.16 8.21
N PHE A 175 15.19 -4.21 7.04
CA PHE A 175 15.30 -5.37 6.14
C PHE A 175 16.60 -5.39 5.32
N TYR A 176 17.36 -4.28 5.32
CA TYR A 176 18.69 -4.21 4.68
C TYR A 176 19.84 -4.41 5.67
N GLN A 177 19.54 -4.55 6.97
CA GLN A 177 20.55 -4.79 7.99
C GLN A 177 21.00 -6.25 7.91
N ALA A 178 22.31 -6.45 8.05
CA ALA A 178 22.85 -7.78 8.28
C ALA A 178 22.56 -8.23 9.71
N TYR A 179 22.00 -9.41 9.85
CA TYR A 179 21.75 -10.02 11.14
C TYR A 179 22.59 -11.29 11.28
N ASP A 180 23.17 -11.51 12.47
CA ASP A 180 23.83 -12.78 12.78
C ASP A 180 22.77 -13.88 12.93
N ARG A 181 22.75 -14.77 11.94
CA ARG A 181 21.83 -15.91 11.91
C ARG A 181 22.02 -16.86 13.10
N GLN A 182 23.27 -17.06 13.54
CA GLN A 182 23.57 -17.98 14.65
C GLN A 182 23.13 -17.39 15.98
N GLU A 183 23.32 -16.08 16.16
CA GLU A 183 22.83 -15.37 17.35
C GLU A 183 21.30 -15.43 17.44
N LEU A 184 20.60 -15.17 16.33
CA LEU A 184 19.15 -15.26 16.27
C LEU A 184 18.67 -16.68 16.58
N ARG A 185 19.29 -17.71 16.03
CA ARG A 185 18.93 -19.10 16.31
C ARG A 185 19.14 -19.45 17.79
N ARG A 186 20.23 -19.01 18.38
CA ARG A 186 20.49 -19.19 19.84
C ARG A 186 19.42 -18.51 20.68
N LYS A 187 19.03 -17.29 20.32
CA LYS A 187 17.98 -16.54 21.01
C LYS A 187 16.63 -17.27 21.04
N PHE A 188 16.31 -18.02 20.00
CA PHE A 188 15.08 -18.79 19.90
C PHE A 188 15.24 -20.27 20.30
N ASN A 189 16.40 -20.69 20.80
CA ASN A 189 16.74 -22.09 21.10
C ASN A 189 16.56 -23.02 19.89
N TRP A 190 16.96 -22.57 18.70
CA TRP A 190 16.91 -23.36 17.47
C TRP A 190 18.28 -23.86 17.09
N SER A 191 18.34 -25.11 16.60
CA SER A 191 19.55 -25.68 16.04
C SER A 191 19.82 -25.17 14.63
N GLU A 192 21.05 -25.31 14.15
CA GLU A 192 21.40 -24.96 12.76
C GLU A 192 20.65 -25.82 11.73
N GLN A 193 20.25 -27.02 12.13
CA GLN A 193 19.55 -27.99 11.28
C GLN A 193 18.04 -27.80 11.29
N ASP A 194 17.49 -26.93 12.16
CA ASP A 194 16.06 -26.66 12.17
C ASP A 194 15.63 -25.89 10.90
N ILE A 195 14.52 -26.31 10.33
CA ILE A 195 13.85 -25.60 9.25
C ILE A 195 12.91 -24.58 9.90
N VAL A 196 13.06 -23.31 9.56
CA VAL A 196 12.20 -22.25 10.10
C VAL A 196 11.24 -21.80 9.02
N CYS A 197 9.95 -21.95 9.29
CA CYS A 197 8.87 -21.48 8.43
C CYS A 197 8.20 -20.26 9.06
N LEU A 198 8.15 -19.15 8.31
CA LEU A 198 7.44 -17.94 8.71
C LEU A 198 6.07 -17.91 8.03
N LEU A 199 5.00 -17.89 8.83
CA LEU A 199 3.63 -17.68 8.38
C LEU A 199 3.22 -16.24 8.76
N MET A 200 2.79 -15.46 7.77
CA MET A 200 2.38 -14.08 8.00
C MET A 200 0.94 -13.87 7.52
N GLY A 201 0.04 -13.50 8.43
CA GLY A 201 -1.38 -13.26 8.15
C GLY A 201 -1.72 -11.87 7.61
N GLY A 202 -0.70 -11.03 7.40
CA GLY A 202 -0.90 -9.61 7.12
C GLY A 202 -1.27 -8.82 8.39
N GLY A 203 -1.44 -7.50 8.24
CA GLY A 203 -1.76 -6.62 9.38
C GLY A 203 -3.10 -6.95 10.04
N GLU A 204 -4.09 -7.31 9.25
CA GLU A 204 -5.45 -7.65 9.71
C GLU A 204 -5.60 -9.12 10.14
N GLY A 205 -4.56 -9.94 9.99
CA GLY A 205 -4.58 -11.35 10.42
C GLY A 205 -5.61 -12.23 9.69
N LEU A 206 -5.85 -11.97 8.41
CA LEU A 206 -6.89 -12.66 7.63
C LEU A 206 -6.56 -14.13 7.30
N LEU A 207 -5.32 -14.55 7.48
CA LEU A 207 -4.92 -15.92 7.24
C LEU A 207 -5.48 -16.85 8.32
N PRO A 208 -6.10 -18.00 7.96
CA PRO A 208 -6.58 -18.99 8.92
C PRO A 208 -5.39 -19.77 9.52
N MET A 209 -4.62 -19.12 10.38
CA MET A 209 -3.34 -19.62 10.94
C MET A 209 -3.50 -20.99 11.59
N GLU A 210 -4.55 -21.16 12.40
CA GLU A 210 -4.81 -22.41 13.09
C GLU A 210 -5.01 -23.59 12.11
N SER A 211 -5.79 -23.37 11.06
CA SER A 211 -6.04 -24.40 10.03
C SER A 211 -4.77 -24.76 9.27
N ILE A 212 -3.93 -23.75 8.96
CA ILE A 212 -2.65 -23.95 8.28
C ILE A 212 -1.71 -24.74 9.18
N VAL A 213 -1.53 -24.35 10.46
CA VAL A 213 -0.68 -25.05 11.40
C VAL A 213 -1.16 -26.49 11.63
N LYS A 214 -2.47 -26.71 11.75
CA LYS A 214 -3.07 -28.05 11.86
C LYS A 214 -2.80 -28.90 10.62
N ALA A 215 -2.87 -28.32 9.43
CA ALA A 215 -2.57 -29.04 8.18
C ALA A 215 -1.11 -29.54 8.12
N PHE A 216 -0.19 -28.81 8.74
CA PHE A 216 1.20 -29.26 8.87
C PHE A 216 1.40 -30.36 9.91
N HIS A 217 0.53 -30.53 10.88
CA HIS A 217 0.74 -31.41 12.03
C HIS A 217 1.01 -32.89 11.66
N GLY A 218 0.48 -33.38 10.55
CA GLY A 218 0.73 -34.74 10.05
C GLY A 218 1.99 -34.89 9.20
N TYR A 219 2.64 -33.80 8.81
CA TYR A 219 3.76 -33.78 7.85
C TYR A 219 5.03 -33.13 8.41
N LEU A 220 5.01 -32.68 9.68
CA LEU A 220 6.11 -31.92 10.23
C LEU A 220 7.31 -32.85 10.53
N PRO A 221 8.46 -32.65 9.86
CA PRO A 221 9.69 -33.20 10.36
C PRO A 221 9.94 -32.66 11.78
N GLN A 222 10.49 -33.47 12.67
CA GLN A 222 10.78 -33.08 14.06
C GLN A 222 11.58 -31.78 14.21
N ARG A 223 12.17 -31.30 13.09
CA ARG A 223 13.03 -30.11 13.01
C ARG A 223 12.34 -28.88 12.43
N LEU A 224 11.03 -28.91 12.19
CA LEU A 224 10.32 -27.73 11.68
C LEU A 224 9.92 -26.83 12.86
N LYS A 225 10.30 -25.56 12.75
CA LYS A 225 9.90 -24.48 13.65
C LYS A 225 8.98 -23.54 12.87
N ILE A 226 7.83 -23.23 13.42
CA ILE A 226 6.87 -22.32 12.80
C ILE A 226 6.83 -21.03 13.61
N ILE A 227 7.02 -19.90 12.92
CA ILE A 227 6.72 -18.57 13.47
C ILE A 227 5.43 -18.13 12.83
N ALA A 228 4.40 -17.91 13.62
CA ALA A 228 3.12 -17.37 13.15
C ALA A 228 2.99 -15.90 13.57
N VAL A 229 2.85 -15.01 12.57
CA VAL A 229 2.58 -13.60 12.79
C VAL A 229 1.11 -13.35 12.45
N ALA A 230 0.28 -13.36 13.48
CA ALA A 230 -1.18 -13.36 13.34
C ALA A 230 -1.79 -11.97 13.12
N GLY A 231 -1.03 -10.88 13.31
CA GLY A 231 -1.58 -9.52 13.23
C GLY A 231 -2.52 -9.24 14.40
N HIS A 232 -3.74 -8.80 14.08
CA HIS A 232 -4.80 -8.57 15.08
C HIS A 232 -5.68 -9.80 15.37
N ASN A 233 -5.38 -10.94 14.77
CA ASN A 233 -6.11 -12.19 14.98
C ASN A 233 -5.39 -13.02 16.05
N GLU A 234 -5.74 -12.78 17.32
CA GLU A 234 -5.25 -13.52 18.50
C GLU A 234 -6.08 -14.77 18.76
#